data_f9e9f4ced290ed824f83942c88971b22
#
_entry.id   f9e9f4ced290ed824f83942c88971b22
#
_cell.length_a   1.000
_cell.length_b   1.000
_cell.length_c   1.000
_cell.angle_alpha   90.00
_cell.angle_beta   90.00
_cell.angle_gamma   90.00
#
_symmetry.space_group_name_H-M   'P 1'
#
loop_
_entity.id
_entity.type
_entity.pdbx_description
1 polymer ?
#
loop_
_entity_poly.entity_id
_entity_poly.type
_entity_poly.pdbx_seq_one_letter_code
_entity_poly.pdbx_strand_id
1 'polypeptide(L)'
;MAAPNRNLKRRSPRLRRAFPYLLLTPALLYLVAITLYPGIFAIWQSLFDVRFQGWNFIGTDNYTRLFKDREFWAALGNTAIIGIISLTLQTAIALSVSYFAYRDPLIRGWRIIYMMPMLFMPSAVAFIWKLAFNDGRVISNLLMRLGLIENNVDWIGNIWLARMTLIVADVWQWTPFLFIIFVAALQSQDQEIEEAARLDGASWPAIFWNISLPLMRPVIVVAITLRGIDITTMFTNVFVMTQGSPGGATETMSYFIYRQGFKMFSFGYASAASVVMLALTVIVAQTVVKRAFRSGKSA
;
A
#
# COMPACT_ATOMS: atom_id res chain seq x y z
N MET A 1 5.65 70.39 14.79
CA MET A 1 5.95 68.95 15.01
C MET A 1 5.66 68.22 13.69
N ALA A 2 6.70 67.87 12.94
CA ALA A 2 6.62 67.23 11.65
C ALA A 2 6.69 65.70 11.86
N ALA A 3 5.72 64.95 11.33
CA ALA A 3 5.69 63.49 11.40
C ALA A 3 6.79 62.86 10.49
N PRO A 4 7.46 61.80 10.90
CA PRO A 4 8.50 61.17 10.10
C PRO A 4 7.87 60.37 8.96
N ASN A 5 8.25 60.73 7.75
CA ASN A 5 7.88 60.10 6.51
C ASN A 5 8.55 58.72 6.42
N ARG A 6 7.84 57.63 6.81
CA ARG A 6 8.28 56.24 6.65
C ARG A 6 8.20 55.83 5.17
N ASN A 7 9.26 56.08 4.45
CA ASN A 7 9.46 55.50 3.14
C ASN A 7 9.57 53.97 3.22
N LEU A 8 8.44 53.27 3.23
CA LEU A 8 8.39 51.83 3.01
C LEU A 8 8.83 51.57 1.58
N LYS A 9 10.11 51.24 1.40
CA LYS A 9 10.65 50.74 0.12
C LYS A 9 9.71 49.68 -0.45
N ARG A 10 8.93 50.07 -1.48
CA ARG A 10 8.10 49.13 -2.25
C ARG A 10 9.00 48.09 -2.86
N ARG A 11 9.07 46.91 -2.28
CA ARG A 11 9.76 45.73 -2.86
C ARG A 11 9.24 45.54 -4.30
N SER A 12 10.12 45.37 -5.25
CA SER A 12 9.79 45.22 -6.66
C SER A 12 8.75 44.12 -6.86
N PRO A 13 7.77 44.30 -7.76
CA PRO A 13 6.69 43.33 -7.97
C PRO A 13 7.20 41.95 -8.40
N ARG A 14 8.41 41.89 -9.00
CA ARG A 14 9.09 40.62 -9.34
C ARG A 14 9.56 39.84 -8.12
N LEU A 15 10.08 40.49 -7.08
CA LEU A 15 10.44 39.85 -5.80
C LEU A 15 9.23 39.29 -5.06
N ARG A 16 8.09 39.97 -5.11
CA ARG A 16 6.84 39.48 -4.49
C ARG A 16 6.33 38.21 -5.17
N ARG A 17 6.47 38.10 -6.49
CA ARG A 17 6.09 36.89 -7.23
C ARG A 17 7.08 35.74 -7.06
N ALA A 18 8.39 36.03 -6.93
CA ALA A 18 9.43 35.03 -6.74
C ALA A 18 9.54 34.50 -5.30
N PHE A 19 9.08 35.27 -4.30
CA PHE A 19 9.23 34.95 -2.88
C PHE A 19 8.62 33.61 -2.47
N PRO A 20 7.39 33.19 -2.91
CA PRO A 20 6.86 31.86 -2.59
C PRO A 20 7.70 30.74 -3.18
N TYR A 21 8.21 30.91 -4.40
CA TYR A 21 9.07 29.91 -5.05
C TYR A 21 10.42 29.79 -4.32
N LEU A 22 11.00 30.93 -3.89
CA LEU A 22 12.27 30.94 -3.16
C LEU A 22 12.14 30.25 -1.79
N LEU A 23 10.99 30.39 -1.11
CA LEU A 23 10.71 29.69 0.14
C LEU A 23 10.54 28.19 -0.06
N LEU A 24 9.92 27.76 -1.17
CA LEU A 24 9.71 26.35 -1.50
C LEU A 24 10.95 25.67 -2.08
N THR A 25 11.89 26.43 -2.64
CA THR A 25 13.09 25.92 -3.33
C THR A 25 13.89 24.94 -2.46
N PRO A 26 14.24 25.22 -1.18
CA PRO A 26 15.02 24.28 -0.38
C PRO A 26 14.29 22.93 -0.18
N ALA A 27 12.99 22.98 0.08
CA ALA A 27 12.18 21.77 0.26
C ALA A 27 12.06 20.98 -1.06
N LEU A 28 11.84 21.66 -2.17
CA LEU A 28 11.76 21.03 -3.49
C LEU A 28 13.10 20.43 -3.91
N LEU A 29 14.22 21.13 -3.70
CA LEU A 29 15.55 20.60 -3.98
C LEU A 29 15.86 19.37 -3.15
N TYR A 30 15.50 19.38 -1.87
CA TYR A 30 15.65 18.23 -0.98
C TYR A 30 14.82 17.04 -1.47
N LEU A 31 13.53 17.25 -1.78
CA LEU A 31 12.66 16.19 -2.31
C LEU A 31 13.18 15.61 -3.63
N VAL A 32 13.60 16.49 -4.56
CA VAL A 32 14.18 16.08 -5.85
C VAL A 32 15.46 15.27 -5.62
N ALA A 33 16.35 15.74 -4.75
CA ALA A 33 17.60 15.03 -4.47
C ALA A 33 17.36 13.65 -3.85
N ILE A 34 16.47 13.52 -2.86
CA ILE A 34 16.22 12.23 -2.20
C ILE A 34 15.40 11.28 -3.05
N THR A 35 14.49 11.77 -3.90
CA THR A 35 13.59 10.92 -4.67
C THR A 35 14.14 10.59 -6.05
N LEU A 36 14.60 11.61 -6.79
CA LEU A 36 15.06 11.41 -8.18
C LEU A 36 16.46 10.84 -8.26
N TYR A 37 17.39 11.25 -7.39
CA TYR A 37 18.77 10.76 -7.44
C TYR A 37 18.86 9.23 -7.29
N PRO A 38 18.25 8.59 -6.26
CA PRO A 38 18.30 7.13 -6.16
C PRO A 38 17.59 6.44 -7.32
N GLY A 39 16.50 7.00 -7.84
CA GLY A 39 15.79 6.47 -8.99
C GLY A 39 16.64 6.49 -10.27
N ILE A 40 17.26 7.64 -10.57
CA ILE A 40 18.17 7.78 -11.73
C ILE A 40 19.39 6.88 -11.55
N PHE A 41 19.94 6.82 -10.34
CA PHE A 41 21.07 5.94 -10.02
C PHE A 41 20.72 4.47 -10.23
N ALA A 42 19.54 4.03 -9.82
CA ALA A 42 19.07 2.65 -10.05
C ALA A 42 18.93 2.34 -11.55
N ILE A 43 18.40 3.29 -12.36
CA ILE A 43 18.33 3.13 -13.82
C ILE A 43 19.74 3.02 -14.41
N TRP A 44 20.67 3.87 -13.97
CA TRP A 44 22.04 3.82 -14.44
C TRP A 44 22.73 2.50 -14.02
N GLN A 45 22.62 2.12 -12.74
CA GLN A 45 23.19 0.88 -12.20
C GLN A 45 22.65 -0.38 -12.88
N SER A 46 21.39 -0.36 -13.33
CA SER A 46 20.75 -1.49 -14.01
C SER A 46 21.42 -1.86 -15.36
N LEU A 47 22.20 -0.93 -15.95
CA LEU A 47 22.93 -1.15 -17.20
C LEU A 47 24.31 -1.78 -16.98
N PHE A 48 24.69 -2.05 -15.75
CA PHE A 48 25.98 -2.63 -15.39
C PHE A 48 25.81 -3.97 -14.70
N ASP A 49 26.77 -4.89 -14.88
CA ASP A 49 26.99 -6.00 -13.95
C ASP A 49 27.80 -5.47 -12.76
N VAL A 50 27.09 -5.20 -11.67
CA VAL A 50 27.68 -4.63 -10.45
C VAL A 50 27.79 -5.74 -9.42
N ARG A 51 29.02 -6.15 -9.15
CA ARG A 51 29.40 -7.14 -8.14
C ARG A 51 30.54 -6.60 -7.28
N PHE A 52 30.93 -7.34 -6.26
CA PHE A 52 32.09 -6.98 -5.44
C PHE A 52 33.38 -6.75 -6.23
N GLN A 53 33.51 -7.40 -7.39
CA GLN A 53 34.74 -7.40 -8.20
C GLN A 53 34.82 -6.22 -9.19
N GLY A 54 33.78 -5.39 -9.30
CA GLY A 54 33.80 -4.22 -10.18
C GLY A 54 32.47 -3.93 -10.88
N TRP A 55 32.53 -2.95 -11.77
CA TRP A 55 31.41 -2.46 -12.57
C TRP A 55 31.74 -2.69 -14.04
N ASN A 56 31.01 -3.61 -14.69
CA ASN A 56 31.14 -3.87 -16.10
C ASN A 56 29.87 -3.40 -16.82
N PHE A 57 30.01 -2.53 -17.81
CA PHE A 57 28.88 -2.10 -18.62
C PHE A 57 28.40 -3.24 -19.51
N ILE A 58 27.13 -3.64 -19.37
CA ILE A 58 26.48 -4.73 -20.10
C ILE A 58 25.22 -4.28 -20.85
N GLY A 59 24.93 -2.98 -20.87
CA GLY A 59 23.73 -2.45 -21.52
C GLY A 59 22.44 -3.04 -20.92
N THR A 60 21.58 -3.61 -21.76
CA THR A 60 20.26 -4.12 -21.36
C THR A 60 20.23 -5.60 -20.99
N ASP A 61 21.37 -6.25 -20.84
CA ASP A 61 21.43 -7.70 -20.57
C ASP A 61 20.77 -8.10 -19.24
N ASN A 62 20.82 -7.24 -18.22
CA ASN A 62 20.09 -7.46 -16.98
C ASN A 62 18.58 -7.60 -17.22
N TYR A 63 18.00 -6.78 -18.09
CA TYR A 63 16.57 -6.86 -18.43
C TYR A 63 16.25 -8.10 -19.25
N THR A 64 17.10 -8.46 -20.21
CA THR A 64 16.93 -9.70 -21.00
C THR A 64 16.96 -10.94 -20.11
N ARG A 65 17.88 -10.97 -19.16
CA ARG A 65 17.96 -12.03 -18.14
C ARG A 65 16.72 -12.03 -17.25
N LEU A 66 16.28 -10.85 -16.77
CA LEU A 66 15.14 -10.70 -15.88
C LEU A 66 13.86 -11.27 -16.49
N PHE A 67 13.56 -10.94 -17.76
CA PHE A 67 12.35 -11.41 -18.42
C PHE A 67 12.37 -12.93 -18.74
N LYS A 68 13.54 -13.57 -18.73
CA LYS A 68 13.69 -15.02 -18.86
C LYS A 68 13.71 -15.74 -17.51
N ASP A 69 13.80 -15.00 -16.41
CA ASP A 69 13.92 -15.56 -15.07
C ASP A 69 12.56 -16.01 -14.53
N ARG A 70 12.43 -17.30 -14.25
CA ARG A 70 11.20 -17.87 -13.66
C ARG A 70 10.94 -17.38 -12.25
N GLU A 71 11.98 -17.10 -11.47
CA GLU A 71 11.84 -16.59 -10.10
C GLU A 71 11.26 -15.17 -10.09
N PHE A 72 11.67 -14.33 -11.05
CA PHE A 72 11.08 -13.00 -11.24
C PHE A 72 9.56 -13.07 -11.49
N TRP A 73 9.13 -13.93 -12.43
CA TRP A 73 7.72 -14.07 -12.74
C TRP A 73 6.92 -14.69 -11.58
N ALA A 74 7.53 -15.64 -10.84
CA ALA A 74 6.93 -16.19 -9.63
C ALA A 74 6.76 -15.13 -8.55
N ALA A 75 7.79 -14.30 -8.29
CA ALA A 75 7.72 -13.22 -7.32
C ALA A 75 6.69 -12.14 -7.71
N LEU A 76 6.59 -11.82 -9.01
CA LEU A 76 5.57 -10.91 -9.52
C LEU A 76 4.15 -11.50 -9.32
N GLY A 77 3.97 -12.78 -9.66
CA GLY A 77 2.71 -13.50 -9.45
C GLY A 77 2.31 -13.57 -7.97
N ASN A 78 3.26 -13.86 -7.08
CA ASN A 78 3.01 -13.86 -5.63
C ASN A 78 2.59 -12.48 -5.12
N THR A 79 3.28 -11.42 -5.57
CA THR A 79 2.93 -10.04 -5.22
C THR A 79 1.51 -9.71 -5.66
N ALA A 80 1.14 -10.12 -6.88
CA ALA A 80 -0.20 -9.89 -7.40
C ALA A 80 -1.26 -10.70 -6.62
N ILE A 81 -1.04 -11.99 -6.37
CA ILE A 81 -1.99 -12.85 -5.66
C ILE A 81 -2.20 -12.35 -4.24
N ILE A 82 -1.12 -12.18 -3.47
CA ILE A 82 -1.18 -11.71 -2.08
C ILE A 82 -1.81 -10.31 -2.04
N GLY A 83 -1.36 -9.42 -2.93
CA GLY A 83 -1.84 -8.03 -2.97
C GLY A 83 -3.31 -7.91 -3.33
N ILE A 84 -3.81 -8.62 -4.35
CA ILE A 84 -5.20 -8.57 -4.77
C ILE A 84 -6.12 -9.13 -3.68
N ILE A 85 -5.76 -10.28 -3.08
CA ILE A 85 -6.57 -10.88 -2.04
C ILE A 85 -6.59 -9.98 -0.80
N SER A 86 -5.43 -9.49 -0.33
CA SER A 86 -5.35 -8.57 0.81
C SER A 86 -6.18 -7.31 0.58
N LEU A 87 -6.01 -6.66 -0.57
CA LEU A 87 -6.71 -5.41 -0.90
C LEU A 87 -8.23 -5.60 -1.00
N THR A 88 -8.66 -6.72 -1.58
CA THR A 88 -10.09 -7.07 -1.66
C THR A 88 -10.70 -7.28 -0.28
N LEU A 89 -10.04 -8.06 0.57
CA LEU A 89 -10.51 -8.31 1.94
C LEU A 89 -10.50 -7.02 2.78
N GLN A 90 -9.42 -6.24 2.72
CA GLN A 90 -9.32 -4.95 3.41
C GLN A 90 -10.44 -4.01 2.99
N THR A 91 -10.69 -3.89 1.69
CA THR A 91 -11.74 -3.02 1.15
C THR A 91 -13.12 -3.49 1.61
N ALA A 92 -13.41 -4.77 1.51
CA ALA A 92 -14.70 -5.33 1.92
C ALA A 92 -14.97 -5.15 3.43
N ILE A 93 -13.97 -5.47 4.26
CA ILE A 93 -14.09 -5.30 5.71
C ILE A 93 -14.20 -3.81 6.08
N ALA A 94 -13.35 -2.96 5.51
CA ALA A 94 -13.36 -1.53 5.80
C ALA A 94 -14.67 -0.86 5.37
N LEU A 95 -15.23 -1.19 4.20
CA LEU A 95 -16.52 -0.67 3.75
C LEU A 95 -17.65 -1.13 4.69
N SER A 96 -17.68 -2.41 5.04
CA SER A 96 -18.69 -2.95 5.94
C SER A 96 -18.63 -2.27 7.32
N VAL A 97 -17.45 -2.27 7.94
CA VAL A 97 -17.27 -1.68 9.28
C VAL A 97 -17.53 -0.16 9.26
N SER A 98 -17.08 0.56 8.22
CA SER A 98 -17.30 2.01 8.11
C SER A 98 -18.78 2.36 7.98
N TYR A 99 -19.55 1.58 7.22
CA TYR A 99 -20.99 1.81 7.03
C TYR A 99 -21.79 1.61 8.31
N PHE A 100 -21.42 0.64 9.14
CA PHE A 100 -22.04 0.46 10.46
C PHE A 100 -21.55 1.52 11.48
N ALA A 101 -20.27 1.91 11.36
CA ALA A 101 -19.62 2.77 12.35
C ALA A 101 -19.92 4.27 12.20
N TYR A 102 -20.26 4.76 10.99
CA TYR A 102 -20.39 6.22 10.79
C TYR A 102 -21.62 6.82 11.47
N ARG A 103 -22.63 6.01 11.73
CA ARG A 103 -23.92 6.42 12.30
C ARG A 103 -24.00 6.27 13.82
N ASP A 104 -23.22 5.37 14.39
CA ASP A 104 -23.32 5.06 15.82
C ASP A 104 -22.35 5.93 16.64
N PRO A 105 -22.87 6.80 17.53
CA PRO A 105 -22.04 7.61 18.41
C PRO A 105 -21.21 6.78 19.39
N LEU A 106 -21.67 5.58 19.80
CA LEU A 106 -20.94 4.68 20.67
C LEU A 106 -19.68 4.14 19.98
N ILE A 107 -19.72 3.95 18.66
CA ILE A 107 -18.59 3.45 17.88
C ILE A 107 -17.46 4.51 17.79
N ARG A 108 -17.74 5.78 18.08
CA ARG A 108 -16.71 6.83 18.09
C ARG A 108 -15.57 6.50 19.07
N GLY A 109 -15.85 5.89 20.21
CA GLY A 109 -14.84 5.42 21.17
C GLY A 109 -14.06 4.19 20.68
N TRP A 110 -14.75 3.22 20.05
CA TRP A 110 -14.15 2.00 19.52
C TRP A 110 -13.26 2.24 18.31
N ARG A 111 -13.41 3.37 17.59
CA ARG A 111 -12.53 3.75 16.47
C ARG A 111 -11.06 3.74 16.87
N ILE A 112 -10.73 4.22 18.06
CA ILE A 112 -9.33 4.26 18.55
C ILE A 112 -8.78 2.85 18.67
N ILE A 113 -9.55 1.90 19.23
CA ILE A 113 -9.12 0.51 19.38
C ILE A 113 -8.98 -0.14 18.00
N TYR A 114 -9.91 0.12 17.08
CA TYR A 114 -9.87 -0.42 15.72
C TYR A 114 -8.67 0.13 14.92
N MET A 115 -8.20 1.34 15.23
CA MET A 115 -7.04 1.95 14.59
C MET A 115 -5.70 1.48 15.16
N MET A 116 -5.69 0.85 16.35
CA MET A 116 -4.44 0.44 17.00
C MET A 116 -3.52 -0.43 16.14
N PRO A 117 -4.01 -1.42 15.35
CA PRO A 117 -3.16 -2.27 14.54
C PRO A 117 -2.21 -1.49 13.62
N MET A 118 -2.70 -0.43 12.98
CA MET A 118 -1.89 0.34 12.02
C MET A 118 -0.85 1.25 12.69
N LEU A 119 -0.97 1.50 14.00
CA LEU A 119 -0.02 2.31 14.76
C LEU A 119 1.21 1.50 15.20
N PHE A 120 1.14 0.17 15.16
CA PHE A 120 2.27 -0.67 15.47
C PHE A 120 3.29 -0.70 14.33
N MET A 121 4.57 -0.78 14.72
CA MET A 121 5.66 -0.96 13.77
C MET A 121 5.46 -2.25 12.95
N PRO A 122 5.56 -2.22 11.61
CA PRO A 122 5.31 -3.40 10.77
C PRO A 122 6.14 -4.63 11.13
N SER A 123 7.39 -4.43 11.58
CA SER A 123 8.25 -5.54 12.02
C SER A 123 7.74 -6.21 13.30
N ALA A 124 7.20 -5.44 14.24
CA ALA A 124 6.59 -5.99 15.46
C ALA A 124 5.32 -6.78 15.12
N VAL A 125 4.46 -6.25 14.25
CA VAL A 125 3.26 -6.95 13.77
C VAL A 125 3.64 -8.27 13.10
N ALA A 126 4.59 -8.22 12.15
CA ALA A 126 5.05 -9.44 11.48
C ALA A 126 5.61 -10.48 12.45
N PHE A 127 6.33 -10.05 13.49
CA PHE A 127 6.87 -10.95 14.51
C PHE A 127 5.75 -11.57 15.39
N ILE A 128 4.78 -10.77 15.81
CA ILE A 128 3.61 -11.26 16.57
C ILE A 128 2.86 -12.31 15.76
N TRP A 129 2.55 -12.06 14.50
CA TRP A 129 1.86 -13.00 13.64
C TRP A 129 2.71 -14.25 13.34
N LYS A 130 4.03 -14.10 13.15
CA LYS A 130 4.93 -15.25 13.05
C LYS A 130 4.83 -16.15 14.28
N LEU A 131 4.84 -15.59 15.48
CA LEU A 131 4.69 -16.36 16.70
C LEU A 131 3.30 -16.99 16.82
N ALA A 132 2.26 -16.30 16.37
CA ALA A 132 0.88 -16.81 16.44
C ALA A 132 0.64 -18.00 15.50
N PHE A 133 1.26 -17.98 14.30
CA PHE A 133 1.17 -19.05 13.30
C PHE A 133 2.24 -20.14 13.43
N ASN A 134 3.18 -20.00 14.36
CA ASN A 134 4.18 -21.07 14.57
C ASN A 134 3.53 -22.34 15.11
N ASP A 135 4.13 -23.49 14.79
CA ASP A 135 3.63 -24.82 15.13
C ASP A 135 3.24 -24.96 16.61
N GLY A 136 2.04 -25.53 16.84
CA GLY A 136 1.52 -25.80 18.18
C GLY A 136 1.23 -24.58 19.02
N ARG A 137 1.19 -23.37 18.43
CA ARG A 137 0.95 -22.13 19.18
C ARG A 137 -0.46 -21.59 19.03
N VAL A 138 -0.62 -20.29 19.20
CA VAL A 138 -1.88 -19.62 19.49
C VAL A 138 -3.00 -19.97 18.50
N ILE A 139 -2.73 -19.87 17.20
CA ILE A 139 -3.78 -20.07 16.17
C ILE A 139 -4.19 -21.54 16.08
N SER A 140 -3.23 -22.48 16.00
CA SER A 140 -3.56 -23.91 15.95
C SER A 140 -4.30 -24.37 17.20
N ASN A 141 -3.86 -23.94 18.40
CA ASN A 141 -4.53 -24.28 19.65
C ASN A 141 -5.94 -23.70 19.75
N LEU A 142 -6.14 -22.45 19.27
CA LEU A 142 -7.47 -21.84 19.24
C LEU A 142 -8.41 -22.64 18.32
N LEU A 143 -7.96 -22.97 17.11
CA LEU A 143 -8.75 -23.72 16.14
C LEU A 143 -9.06 -25.14 16.61
N MET A 144 -8.11 -25.81 17.29
CA MET A 144 -8.35 -27.12 17.92
C MET A 144 -9.39 -27.04 19.04
N ARG A 145 -9.32 -26.02 19.91
CA ARG A 145 -10.32 -25.82 20.97
C ARG A 145 -11.72 -25.50 20.42
N LEU A 146 -11.80 -24.87 19.25
CA LEU A 146 -13.07 -24.61 18.56
C LEU A 146 -13.57 -25.82 17.76
N GLY A 147 -12.82 -26.93 17.74
CA GLY A 147 -13.17 -28.13 16.98
C GLY A 147 -13.06 -27.95 15.45
N LEU A 148 -12.35 -26.92 14.98
CA LEU A 148 -12.21 -26.62 13.55
C LEU A 148 -11.08 -27.40 12.88
N ILE A 149 -10.09 -27.85 13.66
CA ILE A 149 -8.99 -28.70 13.21
C ILE A 149 -8.73 -29.79 14.28
N GLU A 150 -8.29 -30.97 13.85
CA GLU A 150 -7.96 -32.09 14.73
C GLU A 150 -6.49 -32.12 15.15
N ASN A 151 -5.61 -31.66 14.27
CA ASN A 151 -4.15 -31.70 14.45
C ASN A 151 -3.51 -30.36 14.22
N ASN A 152 -2.26 -30.21 14.68
CA ASN A 152 -1.45 -29.04 14.37
C ASN A 152 -1.25 -28.89 12.86
N VAL A 153 -1.41 -27.66 12.39
CA VAL A 153 -1.23 -27.29 10.98
C VAL A 153 0.11 -26.60 10.81
N ASP A 154 0.90 -27.10 9.86
CA ASP A 154 2.10 -26.40 9.42
C ASP A 154 1.71 -25.24 8.50
N TRP A 155 1.54 -24.08 9.09
CA TRP A 155 1.10 -22.87 8.40
C TRP A 155 2.11 -22.35 7.40
N ILE A 156 3.39 -22.57 7.62
CA ILE A 156 4.49 -22.01 6.80
C ILE A 156 5.01 -23.04 5.79
N GLY A 157 4.85 -24.33 6.05
CA GLY A 157 5.28 -25.40 5.13
C GLY A 157 4.34 -25.63 3.95
N ASN A 158 3.09 -25.19 4.03
CA ASN A 158 2.15 -25.29 2.91
C ASN A 158 2.08 -23.96 2.14
N ILE A 159 2.13 -24.05 0.80
CA ILE A 159 2.15 -22.86 -0.10
C ILE A 159 0.99 -21.91 0.15
N TRP A 160 -0.24 -22.42 0.21
CA TRP A 160 -1.42 -21.58 0.36
C TRP A 160 -1.58 -21.06 1.78
N LEU A 161 -1.28 -21.87 2.78
CA LEU A 161 -1.34 -21.46 4.18
C LEU A 161 -0.29 -20.37 4.47
N ALA A 162 0.93 -20.51 3.93
CA ALA A 162 1.97 -19.49 4.07
C ALA A 162 1.56 -18.14 3.44
N ARG A 163 0.91 -18.17 2.27
CA ARG A 163 0.33 -16.95 1.69
C ARG A 163 -0.78 -16.35 2.56
N MET A 164 -1.65 -17.23 3.10
CA MET A 164 -2.74 -16.79 3.99
C MET A 164 -2.23 -16.14 5.27
N THR A 165 -1.12 -16.63 5.86
CA THR A 165 -0.53 -15.98 7.04
C THR A 165 -0.10 -14.54 6.75
N LEU A 166 0.52 -14.30 5.59
CA LEU A 166 0.89 -12.95 5.15
C LEU A 166 -0.32 -12.06 4.89
N ILE A 167 -1.35 -12.61 4.22
CA ILE A 167 -2.60 -11.90 3.93
C ILE A 167 -3.31 -11.51 5.23
N VAL A 168 -3.43 -12.42 6.19
CA VAL A 168 -4.09 -12.15 7.49
C VAL A 168 -3.34 -11.05 8.25
N ALA A 169 -2.02 -11.13 8.32
CA ALA A 169 -1.20 -10.11 8.99
C ALA A 169 -1.37 -8.72 8.33
N ASP A 170 -1.35 -8.67 7.01
CA ASP A 170 -1.50 -7.43 6.24
C ASP A 170 -2.92 -6.86 6.33
N VAL A 171 -3.95 -7.72 6.24
CA VAL A 171 -5.35 -7.31 6.40
C VAL A 171 -5.60 -6.76 7.79
N TRP A 172 -5.13 -7.43 8.84
CA TRP A 172 -5.29 -6.97 10.21
C TRP A 172 -4.63 -5.61 10.44
N GLN A 173 -3.43 -5.41 9.92
CA GLN A 173 -2.67 -4.19 10.14
C GLN A 173 -3.24 -2.99 9.37
N TRP A 174 -3.68 -3.18 8.13
CA TRP A 174 -3.94 -2.07 7.20
C TRP A 174 -5.41 -1.82 6.89
N THR A 175 -6.33 -2.70 7.28
CA THR A 175 -7.77 -2.44 7.15
C THR A 175 -8.21 -1.13 7.83
N PRO A 176 -7.67 -0.74 9.01
CA PRO A 176 -7.99 0.54 9.64
C PRO A 176 -7.67 1.77 8.78
N PHE A 177 -6.65 1.72 7.93
CA PHE A 177 -6.32 2.80 7.01
C PHE A 177 -7.46 3.08 6.03
N LEU A 178 -8.00 2.05 5.39
CA LEU A 178 -9.15 2.19 4.49
C LEU A 178 -10.42 2.59 5.25
N PHE A 179 -10.61 2.05 6.45
CA PHE A 179 -11.74 2.39 7.31
C PHE A 179 -11.83 3.89 7.61
N ILE A 180 -10.72 4.53 7.99
CA ILE A 180 -10.71 5.98 8.28
C ILE A 180 -11.15 6.78 7.05
N ILE A 181 -10.61 6.44 5.88
CA ILE A 181 -10.93 7.12 4.63
C ILE A 181 -12.41 6.94 4.28
N PHE A 182 -12.94 5.74 4.44
CA PHE A 182 -14.33 5.45 4.11
C PHE A 182 -15.32 6.06 5.10
N VAL A 183 -14.99 6.08 6.40
CA VAL A 183 -15.81 6.80 7.40
C VAL A 183 -15.84 8.30 7.09
N ALA A 184 -14.70 8.91 6.77
CA ALA A 184 -14.65 10.32 6.40
C ALA A 184 -15.46 10.61 5.14
N ALA A 185 -15.41 9.72 4.14
CA ALA A 185 -16.20 9.84 2.93
C ALA A 185 -17.71 9.72 3.19
N LEU A 186 -18.13 8.80 4.07
CA LEU A 186 -19.54 8.66 4.47
C LEU A 186 -20.02 9.89 5.24
N GLN A 187 -19.19 10.42 6.14
CA GLN A 187 -19.53 11.61 6.93
C GLN A 187 -19.58 12.91 6.12
N SER A 188 -18.96 12.94 4.94
CA SER A 188 -19.00 14.09 4.04
C SER A 188 -20.20 14.09 3.09
N GLN A 189 -21.01 13.03 3.08
CA GLN A 189 -22.24 12.96 2.29
C GLN A 189 -23.34 13.81 2.92
N ASP A 190 -24.18 14.34 2.08
CA ASP A 190 -25.35 15.10 2.52
C ASP A 190 -26.36 14.16 3.19
N GLN A 191 -26.66 14.41 4.45
CA GLN A 191 -27.62 13.62 5.23
C GLN A 191 -29.05 13.73 4.71
N GLU A 192 -29.41 14.87 4.08
CA GLU A 192 -30.75 15.08 3.53
C GLU A 192 -31.08 14.05 2.45
N ILE A 193 -30.10 13.64 1.63
CA ILE A 193 -30.30 12.63 0.59
C ILE A 193 -30.67 11.26 1.22
N GLU A 194 -30.02 10.91 2.31
CA GLU A 194 -30.29 9.67 3.01
C GLU A 194 -31.63 9.71 3.75
N GLU A 195 -31.97 10.84 4.36
CA GLU A 195 -33.25 11.05 5.04
C GLU A 195 -34.42 11.01 4.05
N ALA A 196 -34.30 11.65 2.89
CA ALA A 196 -35.29 11.57 1.83
C ALA A 196 -35.51 10.13 1.35
N ALA A 197 -34.44 9.39 1.10
CA ALA A 197 -34.54 7.98 0.70
C ALA A 197 -35.23 7.10 1.76
N ARG A 198 -35.04 7.40 3.03
CA ARG A 198 -35.74 6.70 4.13
C ARG A 198 -37.23 7.02 4.17
N LEU A 199 -37.60 8.28 3.91
CA LEU A 199 -38.99 8.68 3.82
C LEU A 199 -39.69 7.98 2.66
N ASP A 200 -38.95 7.70 1.56
CA ASP A 200 -39.43 6.91 0.42
C ASP A 200 -39.46 5.39 0.71
N GLY A 201 -39.12 4.97 1.93
CA GLY A 201 -39.17 3.55 2.35
C GLY A 201 -37.97 2.72 1.95
N ALA A 202 -36.84 3.33 1.53
CA ALA A 202 -35.64 2.59 1.18
C ALA A 202 -35.03 1.89 2.38
N SER A 203 -34.70 0.60 2.23
CA SER A 203 -34.00 -0.19 3.25
C SER A 203 -32.53 0.22 3.36
N TRP A 204 -31.91 -0.08 4.50
CA TRP A 204 -30.49 0.20 4.75
C TRP A 204 -29.52 -0.33 3.66
N PRO A 205 -29.65 -1.59 3.22
CA PRO A 205 -28.84 -2.10 2.13
C PRO A 205 -29.09 -1.34 0.82
N ALA A 206 -30.34 -0.96 0.53
CA ALA A 206 -30.67 -0.21 -0.67
C ALA A 206 -30.02 1.18 -0.68
N ILE A 207 -30.04 1.88 0.43
CA ILE A 207 -29.34 3.19 0.61
C ILE A 207 -27.83 3.00 0.41
N PHE A 208 -27.25 1.97 1.02
CA PHE A 208 -25.81 1.71 0.85
C PHE A 208 -25.41 1.47 -0.60
N TRP A 209 -26.07 0.54 -1.27
CA TRP A 209 -25.69 0.14 -2.62
C TRP A 209 -26.04 1.16 -3.70
N ASN A 210 -27.18 1.87 -3.56
CA ASN A 210 -27.69 2.76 -4.59
C ASN A 210 -27.34 4.23 -4.38
N ILE A 211 -27.00 4.65 -3.15
CA ILE A 211 -26.70 6.03 -2.83
C ILE A 211 -25.27 6.19 -2.28
N SER A 212 -24.99 5.60 -1.11
CA SER A 212 -23.72 5.86 -0.41
C SER A 212 -22.51 5.35 -1.19
N LEU A 213 -22.55 4.11 -1.68
CA LEU A 213 -21.43 3.50 -2.39
C LEU A 213 -21.11 4.19 -3.73
N PRO A 214 -22.09 4.56 -4.59
CA PRO A 214 -21.82 5.34 -5.79
C PRO A 214 -21.20 6.72 -5.50
N LEU A 215 -21.68 7.42 -4.46
CA LEU A 215 -21.13 8.70 -4.05
C LEU A 215 -19.69 8.57 -3.51
N MET A 216 -19.35 7.45 -2.85
CA MET A 216 -18.02 7.17 -2.36
C MET A 216 -17.04 6.71 -3.46
N ARG A 217 -17.51 6.34 -4.65
CA ARG A 217 -16.69 5.74 -5.71
C ARG A 217 -15.37 6.46 -5.98
N PRO A 218 -15.31 7.81 -6.10
CA PRO A 218 -14.04 8.50 -6.30
C PRO A 218 -13.06 8.30 -5.16
N VAL A 219 -13.54 8.35 -3.91
CA VAL A 219 -12.72 8.17 -2.71
C VAL A 219 -12.23 6.74 -2.59
N ILE A 220 -13.09 5.75 -2.86
CA ILE A 220 -12.73 4.32 -2.85
C ILE A 220 -11.62 4.05 -3.86
N VAL A 221 -11.72 4.59 -5.07
CA VAL A 221 -10.69 4.41 -6.11
C VAL A 221 -9.34 4.98 -5.67
N VAL A 222 -9.34 6.19 -5.12
CA VAL A 222 -8.10 6.80 -4.61
C VAL A 222 -7.51 5.97 -3.48
N ALA A 223 -8.33 5.56 -2.50
CA ALA A 223 -7.90 4.75 -1.36
C ALA A 223 -7.32 3.39 -1.78
N ILE A 224 -8.01 2.68 -2.67
CA ILE A 224 -7.55 1.40 -3.24
C ILE A 224 -6.25 1.59 -4.03
N THR A 225 -6.12 2.69 -4.79
CA THR A 225 -4.90 2.96 -5.56
C THR A 225 -3.71 3.22 -4.63
N LEU A 226 -3.88 4.06 -3.61
CA LEU A 226 -2.83 4.35 -2.63
C LEU A 226 -2.40 3.07 -1.89
N ARG A 227 -3.37 2.30 -1.40
CA ARG A 227 -3.08 1.05 -0.70
C ARG A 227 -2.49 -0.01 -1.64
N GLY A 228 -2.96 -0.07 -2.90
CA GLY A 228 -2.42 -0.96 -3.92
C GLY A 228 -0.94 -0.68 -4.22
N ILE A 229 -0.53 0.58 -4.31
CA ILE A 229 0.88 0.96 -4.46
C ILE A 229 1.69 0.49 -3.24
N ASP A 230 1.19 0.71 -2.03
CA ASP A 230 1.87 0.30 -0.80
C ASP A 230 2.03 -1.23 -0.70
N ILE A 231 1.01 -2.01 -1.06
CA ILE A 231 1.09 -3.48 -1.08
C ILE A 231 2.19 -3.99 -2.03
N THR A 232 2.44 -3.33 -3.16
CA THR A 232 3.50 -3.76 -4.08
C THR A 232 4.89 -3.68 -3.44
N THR A 233 5.05 -2.87 -2.41
CA THR A 233 6.29 -2.72 -1.63
C THR A 233 6.35 -3.61 -0.38
N MET A 234 5.42 -4.56 -0.22
CA MET A 234 5.39 -5.48 0.91
C MET A 234 6.70 -6.28 1.03
N PHE A 235 7.51 -5.91 2.01
CA PHE A 235 8.81 -6.53 2.32
C PHE A 235 8.85 -7.14 3.72
N THR A 236 8.49 -6.34 4.73
CA THR A 236 8.71 -6.67 6.14
C THR A 236 8.00 -7.95 6.56
N ASN A 237 6.73 -8.13 6.15
CA ASN A 237 5.96 -9.33 6.48
C ASN A 237 6.62 -10.58 5.91
N VAL A 238 7.05 -10.54 4.64
CA VAL A 238 7.75 -11.65 3.99
C VAL A 238 9.09 -11.93 4.66
N PHE A 239 9.88 -10.88 4.90
CA PHE A 239 11.21 -11.00 5.50
C PHE A 239 11.18 -11.61 6.90
N VAL A 240 10.22 -11.20 7.75
CA VAL A 240 10.14 -11.66 9.13
C VAL A 240 9.41 -13.00 9.24
N MET A 241 8.27 -13.17 8.54
CA MET A 241 7.40 -14.34 8.75
C MET A 241 7.87 -15.57 7.98
N THR A 242 8.09 -15.45 6.67
CA THR A 242 8.25 -16.59 5.77
C THR A 242 9.60 -16.67 5.09
N GLN A 243 10.29 -15.56 4.92
CA GLN A 243 11.54 -15.46 4.14
C GLN A 243 11.44 -16.07 2.73
N GLY A 244 10.25 -15.95 2.12
CA GLY A 244 9.97 -16.53 0.80
C GLY A 244 9.54 -18.00 0.83
N SER A 245 9.55 -18.68 2.00
CA SER A 245 9.18 -20.09 2.13
C SER A 245 7.68 -20.33 1.95
N PRO A 246 7.25 -21.54 1.55
CA PRO A 246 8.07 -22.64 1.05
C PRO A 246 8.44 -22.46 -0.43
N GLY A 247 9.67 -22.80 -0.80
CA GLY A 247 10.10 -22.88 -2.21
C GLY A 247 9.89 -21.60 -3.04
N GLY A 248 9.97 -20.40 -2.46
CA GLY A 248 9.72 -19.13 -3.14
C GLY A 248 8.23 -18.74 -3.25
N ALA A 249 7.29 -19.54 -2.72
CA ALA A 249 5.84 -19.33 -2.91
C ALA A 249 5.29 -18.08 -2.24
N THR A 250 6.00 -17.53 -1.27
CA THR A 250 5.65 -16.26 -0.60
C THR A 250 6.63 -15.13 -0.91
N GLU A 251 7.58 -15.35 -1.81
CA GLU A 251 8.53 -14.33 -2.24
C GLU A 251 7.82 -13.25 -3.04
N THR A 252 7.77 -12.05 -2.48
CA THR A 252 7.26 -10.86 -3.18
C THR A 252 8.38 -10.19 -4.00
N MET A 253 8.01 -9.28 -4.92
CA MET A 253 8.99 -8.53 -5.70
C MET A 253 9.98 -7.75 -4.84
N SER A 254 9.52 -7.13 -3.75
CA SER A 254 10.41 -6.41 -2.84
C SER A 254 11.40 -7.34 -2.15
N TYR A 255 10.96 -8.55 -1.76
CA TYR A 255 11.85 -9.54 -1.17
C TYR A 255 12.82 -10.14 -2.21
N PHE A 256 12.36 -10.38 -3.45
CA PHE A 256 13.19 -10.82 -4.58
C PHE A 256 14.32 -9.82 -4.85
N ILE A 257 13.98 -8.52 -4.96
CA ILE A 257 14.96 -7.44 -5.17
C ILE A 257 15.99 -7.42 -4.04
N TYR A 258 15.54 -7.51 -2.79
CA TYR A 258 16.42 -7.59 -1.62
C TYR A 258 17.34 -8.81 -1.69
N ARG A 259 16.81 -9.98 -2.01
CA ARG A 259 17.57 -11.22 -2.10
C ARG A 259 18.65 -11.14 -3.20
N GLN A 260 18.30 -10.64 -4.37
CA GLN A 260 19.23 -10.46 -5.47
C GLN A 260 20.32 -9.42 -5.15
N GLY A 261 19.93 -8.27 -4.55
CA GLY A 261 20.89 -7.22 -4.22
C GLY A 261 21.77 -7.57 -3.03
N PHE A 262 21.17 -7.93 -1.90
CA PHE A 262 21.88 -8.00 -0.62
C PHE A 262 22.31 -9.41 -0.19
N LYS A 263 21.67 -10.48 -0.71
CA LYS A 263 22.11 -11.85 -0.44
C LYS A 263 22.97 -12.42 -1.56
N MET A 264 22.62 -12.09 -2.83
CA MET A 264 23.35 -12.58 -4.01
C MET A 264 24.39 -11.58 -4.52
N PHE A 265 24.42 -10.35 -3.97
CA PHE A 265 25.32 -9.26 -4.34
C PHE A 265 25.29 -8.90 -5.84
N SER A 266 24.15 -9.13 -6.50
CA SER A 266 23.89 -8.79 -7.89
C SER A 266 23.16 -7.45 -7.98
N PHE A 267 23.84 -6.35 -7.65
CA PHE A 267 23.20 -5.02 -7.53
C PHE A 267 22.64 -4.50 -8.86
N GLY A 268 23.33 -4.71 -9.98
CA GLY A 268 22.83 -4.31 -11.29
C GLY A 268 21.54 -5.02 -11.68
N TYR A 269 21.46 -6.33 -11.42
CA TYR A 269 20.28 -7.13 -11.67
C TYR A 269 19.11 -6.75 -10.75
N ALA A 270 19.38 -6.54 -9.46
CA ALA A 270 18.39 -6.05 -8.51
C ALA A 270 17.85 -4.66 -8.89
N SER A 271 18.72 -3.78 -9.39
CA SER A 271 18.33 -2.46 -9.90
C SER A 271 17.43 -2.54 -11.13
N ALA A 272 17.73 -3.46 -12.07
CA ALA A 272 16.85 -3.70 -13.22
C ALA A 272 15.46 -4.19 -12.78
N ALA A 273 15.40 -5.12 -11.83
CA ALA A 273 14.15 -5.59 -11.24
C ALA A 273 13.36 -4.45 -10.55
N SER A 274 14.06 -3.57 -9.83
CA SER A 274 13.45 -2.40 -9.17
C SER A 274 12.85 -1.41 -10.17
N VAL A 275 13.56 -1.13 -11.27
CA VAL A 275 13.10 -0.23 -12.35
C VAL A 275 11.85 -0.80 -13.03
N VAL A 276 11.86 -2.10 -13.34
CA VAL A 276 10.67 -2.78 -13.93
C VAL A 276 9.49 -2.76 -12.97
N MET A 277 9.72 -3.03 -11.68
CA MET A 277 8.66 -3.00 -10.66
C MET A 277 8.07 -1.59 -10.50
N LEU A 278 8.91 -0.56 -10.48
CA LEU A 278 8.45 0.83 -10.44
C LEU A 278 7.59 1.16 -11.66
N ALA A 279 8.04 0.80 -12.87
CA ALA A 279 7.29 1.04 -14.10
C ALA A 279 5.93 0.33 -14.08
N LEU A 280 5.88 -0.95 -13.67
CA LEU A 280 4.64 -1.71 -13.53
C LEU A 280 3.68 -1.07 -12.52
N THR A 281 4.18 -0.67 -11.35
CA THR A 281 3.38 -0.02 -10.30
C THR A 281 2.77 1.28 -10.81
N VAL A 282 3.55 2.12 -11.49
CA VAL A 282 3.08 3.39 -12.08
C VAL A 282 2.02 3.14 -13.16
N ILE A 283 2.24 2.19 -14.07
CA ILE A 283 1.30 1.84 -15.14
C ILE A 283 -0.02 1.35 -14.56
N VAL A 284 0.02 0.44 -13.58
CA VAL A 284 -1.18 -0.08 -12.92
C VAL A 284 -1.94 1.04 -12.21
N ALA A 285 -1.27 1.83 -11.39
CA ALA A 285 -1.88 2.94 -10.67
C ALA A 285 -2.56 3.95 -11.62
N GLN A 286 -1.85 4.39 -12.67
CA GLN A 286 -2.41 5.31 -13.67
C GLN A 286 -3.61 4.71 -14.41
N THR A 287 -3.55 3.41 -14.73
CA THR A 287 -4.64 2.73 -15.45
C THR A 287 -5.89 2.64 -14.60
N VAL A 288 -5.75 2.27 -13.31
CA VAL A 288 -6.85 2.21 -12.35
C VAL A 288 -7.51 3.58 -12.21
N VAL A 289 -6.72 4.62 -11.95
CA VAL A 289 -7.22 5.99 -11.79
C VAL A 289 -7.91 6.47 -13.07
N LYS A 290 -7.26 6.36 -14.24
CA LYS A 290 -7.83 6.81 -15.51
C LYS A 290 -9.16 6.11 -15.84
N ARG A 291 -9.25 4.80 -15.63
CA ARG A 291 -10.51 4.06 -15.91
C ARG A 291 -11.64 4.48 -14.99
N ALA A 292 -11.35 4.62 -13.69
CA ALA A 292 -12.35 4.98 -12.70
C ALA A 292 -12.96 6.37 -12.93
N PHE A 293 -12.13 7.35 -13.28
CA PHE A 293 -12.61 8.73 -13.53
C PHE A 293 -13.17 8.96 -14.93
N ARG A 294 -12.88 8.09 -15.92
CA ARG A 294 -13.53 8.14 -17.23
C ARG A 294 -14.98 7.64 -17.18
N SER A 295 -15.27 6.63 -16.38
CA SER A 295 -16.65 6.11 -16.22
C SER A 295 -17.60 7.09 -15.51
N GLY A 296 -17.09 8.09 -14.80
CA GLY A 296 -17.89 9.12 -14.13
C GLY A 296 -18.28 10.31 -15.01
N LYS A 297 -17.76 10.41 -16.25
CA LYS A 297 -18.12 11.49 -17.20
C LYS A 297 -19.23 11.11 -18.19
N SER A 298 -19.67 9.86 -18.17
CA SER A 298 -20.70 9.33 -19.09
C SER A 298 -22.02 9.01 -18.37
N ALA A 299 -22.21 9.43 -17.14
CA ALA A 299 -23.43 9.44 -16.37
C ALA A 299 -23.75 10.87 -15.93
#